data_4bf2858dfbc3d8a4ebb1e4b4b12d83c1
#
_entry.id   4bf2858dfbc3d8a4ebb1e4b4b12d83c1
#
_cell.length_a   1.000
_cell.length_b   1.000
_cell.length_c   1.000
_cell.angle_alpha   90.00
_cell.angle_beta   90.00
_cell.angle_gamma   90.00
#
_symmetry.space_group_name_H-M   'P 1'
#
loop_
_entity.id
_entity.type
_entity.pdbx_description
1 polymer ?
#
loop_
_entity_poly.entity_id
_entity_poly.type
_entity_poly.pdbx_seq_one_letter_code
_entity_poly.pdbx_strand_id
1 'polypeptide(L)'
;MKIKTTVVLANLLVSACLLESAFAETEKHLWVPKVQPTYYFDSRDYNSLTIKSSVDLALGFNFWGFTDIRGNQNDPDKRFVFKRSFMEYRLRRKFDPEWVLGIRGLGFDVEYNGRNGKETTILRYGLTYHHSLAMLFDKTSWMRWRYLPIETFERGQQTSIAYRLGFTSRLFLTGFSDYNFDRDGKPKWVAESQLNFLVNNDLDTVLEFRYNGFEEDIPRLKGFGVAPGIKLKF
;
A
#
# COMPACT_ATOMS: atom_id res chain seq x y z
N MET A 1 -24.73 9.95 -22.04
CA MET A 1 -23.62 9.26 -21.37
C MET A 1 -23.73 9.28 -19.85
N LYS A 2 -24.96 9.21 -19.28
CA LYS A 2 -25.23 9.26 -17.82
C LYS A 2 -25.53 7.88 -17.17
N ILE A 3 -25.58 6.80 -17.96
CA ILE A 3 -26.03 5.48 -17.49
C ILE A 3 -24.92 4.69 -16.76
N LYS A 4 -23.65 4.95 -17.05
CA LYS A 4 -22.52 4.18 -16.45
C LYS A 4 -22.29 4.45 -14.98
N THR A 5 -22.56 5.66 -14.49
CA THR A 5 -22.35 6.03 -13.09
C THR A 5 -23.41 5.41 -12.16
N THR A 6 -24.64 5.29 -12.64
CA THR A 6 -25.76 4.73 -11.87
C THR A 6 -25.60 3.23 -11.61
N VAL A 7 -25.05 2.48 -12.58
CA VAL A 7 -24.81 1.04 -12.43
C VAL A 7 -23.69 0.75 -11.44
N VAL A 8 -22.65 1.57 -11.40
CA VAL A 8 -21.54 1.43 -10.43
C VAL A 8 -22.02 1.75 -9.01
N LEU A 9 -22.81 2.81 -8.82
CA LEU A 9 -23.39 3.14 -7.54
C LEU A 9 -24.39 2.08 -7.05
N ALA A 10 -25.22 1.54 -7.93
CA ALA A 10 -26.17 0.48 -7.59
C ALA A 10 -25.45 -0.81 -7.16
N ASN A 11 -24.36 -1.20 -7.82
CA ASN A 11 -23.56 -2.36 -7.42
C ASN A 11 -22.82 -2.14 -6.09
N LEU A 12 -22.35 -0.92 -5.83
CA LEU A 12 -21.74 -0.57 -4.53
C LEU A 12 -22.79 -0.56 -3.40
N LEU A 13 -24.00 -0.08 -3.65
CA LEU A 13 -25.09 -0.09 -2.67
C LEU A 13 -25.61 -1.50 -2.40
N VAL A 14 -25.77 -2.33 -3.41
CA VAL A 14 -26.16 -3.75 -3.25
C VAL A 14 -25.06 -4.51 -2.49
N SER A 15 -23.79 -4.24 -2.76
CA SER A 15 -22.67 -4.82 -2.00
C SER A 15 -22.65 -4.33 -0.55
N ALA A 16 -23.01 -3.07 -0.28
CA ALA A 16 -23.12 -2.54 1.07
C ALA A 16 -24.30 -3.15 1.83
N CYS A 17 -25.46 -3.31 1.20
CA CYS A 17 -26.65 -3.94 1.83
C CYS A 17 -26.45 -5.44 2.10
N LEU A 18 -25.72 -6.15 1.24
CA LEU A 18 -25.32 -7.54 1.50
C LEU A 18 -24.29 -7.64 2.62
N LEU A 19 -23.49 -6.62 2.82
CA LEU A 19 -22.60 -6.48 3.96
C LEU A 19 -23.40 -6.27 5.25
N GLU A 20 -24.39 -5.39 5.30
CA GLU A 20 -25.19 -5.13 6.50
C GLU A 20 -25.93 -6.39 7.00
N SER A 21 -26.49 -7.21 6.11
CA SER A 21 -27.16 -8.45 6.52
C SER A 21 -26.20 -9.52 7.08
N ALA A 22 -24.93 -9.52 6.65
CA ALA A 22 -23.90 -10.39 7.18
C ALA A 22 -23.31 -9.89 8.52
N PHE A 23 -23.48 -8.62 8.85
CA PHE A 23 -23.03 -8.03 10.11
C PHE A 23 -23.95 -8.31 11.29
N ALA A 24 -25.19 -8.69 11.07
CA ALA A 24 -26.18 -8.89 12.14
C ALA A 24 -25.94 -10.15 12.99
N GLU A 25 -25.10 -11.08 12.54
CA GLU A 25 -24.90 -12.38 13.20
C GLU A 25 -23.50 -12.66 13.74
N THR A 26 -22.52 -11.77 13.53
CA THR A 26 -21.15 -12.00 14.03
C THR A 26 -20.88 -11.16 15.27
N GLU A 27 -20.49 -11.85 16.35
CA GLU A 27 -19.96 -11.28 17.59
C GLU A 27 -19.07 -10.06 17.33
N LYS A 28 -19.14 -9.08 18.22
CA LYS A 28 -18.33 -7.85 18.26
C LYS A 28 -16.84 -8.11 18.05
N HIS A 29 -16.41 -8.36 16.82
CA HIS A 29 -15.01 -8.17 16.46
C HIS A 29 -14.75 -6.66 16.50
N LEU A 30 -14.16 -6.21 17.59
CA LEU A 30 -13.59 -4.86 17.67
C LEU A 30 -12.57 -4.74 16.55
N TRP A 31 -12.91 -4.00 15.51
CA TRP A 31 -11.99 -3.61 14.44
C TRP A 31 -10.95 -2.66 15.04
N VAL A 32 -9.81 -3.21 15.40
CA VAL A 32 -8.71 -2.41 15.94
C VAL A 32 -7.81 -2.03 14.77
N PRO A 33 -7.85 -0.78 14.31
CA PRO A 33 -6.95 -0.31 13.29
C PRO A 33 -5.53 -0.23 13.85
N LYS A 34 -4.56 -0.72 13.08
CA LYS A 34 -3.13 -0.49 13.35
C LYS A 34 -2.72 0.76 12.59
N VAL A 35 -2.20 1.75 13.30
CA VAL A 35 -1.73 3.01 12.72
C VAL A 35 -0.25 3.17 12.98
N GLN A 36 0.51 3.51 11.94
CA GLN A 36 1.96 3.60 12.00
C GLN A 36 2.44 4.87 11.27
N PRO A 37 2.48 6.02 11.94
CA PRO A 37 3.15 7.19 11.40
C PRO A 37 4.67 6.97 11.38
N THR A 38 5.29 7.34 10.27
CA THR A 38 6.73 7.30 10.08
C THR A 38 7.19 8.63 9.51
N TYR A 39 8.16 9.25 10.16
CA TYR A 39 8.78 10.47 9.67
C TYR A 39 10.13 10.16 9.06
N TYR A 40 10.38 10.65 7.84
CA TYR A 40 11.59 10.41 7.06
C TYR A 40 12.32 11.70 6.72
N PHE A 41 13.65 11.60 6.68
CA PHE A 41 14.55 12.60 6.12
C PHE A 41 15.14 12.01 4.83
N ASP A 42 14.66 12.44 3.66
CA ASP A 42 15.08 11.88 2.39
C ASP A 42 16.31 12.61 1.83
N SER A 43 17.30 11.86 1.35
CA SER A 43 18.53 12.38 0.74
C SER A 43 18.28 13.25 -0.50
N ARG A 44 17.06 13.28 -1.01
CA ARG A 44 16.61 14.12 -2.12
C ARG A 44 16.02 15.46 -1.67
N ASP A 45 16.40 15.93 -0.50
CA ASP A 45 16.02 17.23 0.07
C ASP A 45 14.52 17.42 0.35
N TYR A 46 13.84 16.39 0.78
CA TYR A 46 12.49 16.54 1.31
C TYR A 46 12.26 15.70 2.57
N ASN A 47 11.29 16.11 3.36
CA ASN A 47 10.77 15.33 4.47
C ASN A 47 9.49 14.64 4.05
N SER A 48 9.21 13.47 4.56
CA SER A 48 7.89 12.87 4.44
C SER A 48 7.37 12.37 5.78
N LEU A 49 6.08 12.57 5.99
CA LEU A 49 5.30 11.90 7.00
C LEU A 49 4.44 10.87 6.29
N THR A 50 4.75 9.60 6.50
CA THR A 50 3.95 8.48 5.99
C THR A 50 3.07 7.95 7.11
N ILE A 51 1.76 7.95 6.92
CA ILE A 51 0.80 7.37 7.86
C ILE A 51 0.30 6.07 7.23
N LYS A 52 0.77 4.93 7.72
CA LYS A 52 0.27 3.60 7.32
C LYS A 52 -0.86 3.18 8.25
N SER A 53 -1.90 2.59 7.67
CA SER A 53 -3.02 2.03 8.43
C SER A 53 -3.40 0.66 7.90
N SER A 54 -3.85 -0.21 8.79
CA SER A 54 -4.44 -1.48 8.38
C SER A 54 -5.49 -1.93 9.39
N VAL A 55 -6.52 -2.59 8.89
CA VAL A 55 -7.57 -3.19 9.70
C VAL A 55 -8.07 -4.46 9.04
N ASP A 56 -8.23 -5.51 9.83
CA ASP A 56 -8.90 -6.73 9.39
C ASP A 56 -10.40 -6.53 9.56
N LEU A 57 -11.15 -6.78 8.50
CA LEU A 57 -12.58 -6.59 8.40
C LEU A 57 -13.29 -7.94 8.42
N ALA A 58 -14.62 -7.91 8.59
CA ALA A 58 -15.45 -9.10 8.48
C ALA A 58 -15.26 -9.84 7.14
N LEU A 59 -15.67 -11.10 7.09
CA LEU A 59 -15.63 -11.96 5.90
C LEU A 59 -14.23 -12.16 5.30
N GLY A 60 -13.16 -11.97 6.11
CA GLY A 60 -11.78 -12.15 5.68
C GLY A 60 -11.23 -11.04 4.79
N PHE A 61 -11.91 -9.90 4.73
CA PHE A 61 -11.35 -8.71 4.09
C PHE A 61 -10.25 -8.09 4.96
N ASN A 62 -9.30 -7.46 4.31
CA ASN A 62 -8.28 -6.64 4.94
C ASN A 62 -8.20 -5.31 4.20
N PHE A 63 -8.37 -4.22 4.94
CA PHE A 63 -8.06 -2.88 4.45
C PHE A 63 -6.64 -2.52 4.87
N TRP A 64 -5.87 -1.99 3.94
CA TRP A 64 -4.52 -1.51 4.16
C TRP A 64 -4.27 -0.28 3.31
N GLY A 65 -3.52 0.66 3.82
CA GLY A 65 -3.12 1.79 3.02
C GLY A 65 -2.13 2.71 3.70
N PHE A 66 -1.72 3.71 2.95
CA PHE A 66 -0.88 4.78 3.48
C PHE A 66 -1.16 6.12 2.80
N THR A 67 -0.81 7.17 3.52
CA THR A 67 -0.75 8.53 3.01
C THR A 67 0.64 9.09 3.24
N ASP A 68 1.32 9.50 2.17
CA ASP A 68 2.58 10.23 2.20
C ASP A 68 2.29 11.72 2.11
N ILE A 69 2.77 12.48 3.07
CA ILE A 69 2.69 13.93 3.10
C ILE A 69 4.11 14.47 3.04
N ARG A 70 4.43 15.28 2.03
CA ARG A 70 5.80 15.71 1.73
C ARG A 70 6.00 17.19 1.94
N GLY A 71 7.09 17.56 2.63
CA GLY A 71 7.56 18.91 2.88
C GLY A 71 8.93 19.20 2.23
N ASN A 72 9.37 20.43 2.30
CA ASN A 72 10.69 20.83 1.83
C ASN A 72 11.68 20.92 3.00
N GLN A 73 12.74 20.12 2.96
CA GLN A 73 13.74 20.03 4.00
C GLN A 73 14.70 21.23 4.03
N ASN A 74 14.96 21.83 2.86
CA ASN A 74 15.95 22.90 2.70
C ASN A 74 15.40 24.31 2.97
N ASP A 75 14.11 24.46 3.19
CA ASP A 75 13.49 25.72 3.53
C ASP A 75 13.17 25.75 5.03
N PRO A 76 13.93 26.46 5.88
CA PRO A 76 13.71 26.48 7.33
C PRO A 76 12.29 26.90 7.71
N ASP A 77 11.71 27.84 6.95
CA ASP A 77 10.38 28.38 7.20
C ASP A 77 9.27 27.43 6.69
N LYS A 78 9.63 26.43 5.89
CA LYS A 78 8.70 25.51 5.23
C LYS A 78 8.96 24.03 5.50
N ARG A 79 9.84 23.70 6.44
CA ARG A 79 10.17 22.30 6.79
C ARG A 79 8.94 21.46 7.16
N PHE A 80 7.97 22.08 7.80
CA PHE A 80 6.72 21.42 8.23
C PHE A 80 5.51 21.84 7.39
N VAL A 81 5.73 22.60 6.30
CA VAL A 81 4.65 22.93 5.36
C VAL A 81 4.54 21.81 4.35
N PHE A 82 3.61 20.91 4.60
CA PHE A 82 3.30 19.80 3.72
C PHE A 82 2.45 20.29 2.55
N LYS A 83 3.02 20.24 1.35
CA LYS A 83 2.36 20.76 0.13
C LYS A 83 1.86 19.66 -0.81
N ARG A 84 2.34 18.45 -0.64
CA ARG A 84 2.02 17.33 -1.52
C ARG A 84 1.61 16.12 -0.73
N SER A 85 0.58 15.46 -1.18
CA SER A 85 0.19 14.16 -0.65
C SER A 85 0.03 13.15 -1.78
N PHE A 86 0.40 11.93 -1.46
CA PHE A 86 0.08 10.74 -2.23
C PHE A 86 -0.61 9.77 -1.29
N MET A 87 -1.64 9.12 -1.75
CA MET A 87 -2.34 8.11 -0.96
C MET A 87 -2.55 6.85 -1.78
N GLU A 88 -2.40 5.72 -1.13
CA GLU A 88 -2.69 4.42 -1.68
C GLU A 88 -3.47 3.61 -0.65
N TYR A 89 -4.63 3.13 -1.04
CA TYR A 89 -5.48 2.29 -0.21
C TYR A 89 -5.82 1.01 -0.95
N ARG A 90 -5.90 -0.10 -0.22
CA ARG A 90 -6.18 -1.42 -0.77
C ARG A 90 -7.24 -2.13 0.05
N LEU A 91 -8.19 -2.70 -0.66
CA LEU A 91 -9.13 -3.67 -0.10
C LEU A 91 -8.82 -5.03 -0.73
N ARG A 92 -8.53 -6.00 0.10
CA ARG A 92 -8.15 -7.34 -0.37
C ARG A 92 -8.83 -8.42 0.45
N ARG A 93 -8.97 -9.59 -0.19
CA ARG A 93 -9.49 -10.79 0.45
C ARG A 93 -8.78 -12.01 -0.12
N LYS A 94 -8.42 -12.97 0.74
CA LYS A 94 -8.00 -14.29 0.30
C LYS A 94 -9.24 -15.09 -0.06
N PHE A 95 -9.16 -15.86 -1.13
CA PHE A 95 -10.19 -16.84 -1.46
C PHE A 95 -10.12 -18.01 -0.50
N ASP A 96 -11.27 -18.64 -0.27
CA ASP A 96 -11.32 -19.95 0.35
C ASP A 96 -10.61 -20.95 -0.59
N PRO A 97 -9.65 -21.76 -0.09
CA PRO A 97 -8.95 -22.74 -0.92
C PRO A 97 -9.87 -23.72 -1.67
N GLU A 98 -11.03 -24.05 -1.10
CA GLU A 98 -12.02 -24.92 -1.74
C GLU A 98 -12.57 -24.33 -3.02
N TRP A 99 -12.66 -22.99 -3.13
CA TRP A 99 -13.15 -22.30 -4.34
C TRP A 99 -12.10 -22.20 -5.45
N VAL A 100 -10.83 -22.43 -5.13
CA VAL A 100 -9.69 -22.19 -6.04
C VAL A 100 -8.77 -23.41 -6.14
N LEU A 101 -9.36 -24.59 -6.28
CA LEU A 101 -8.64 -25.87 -6.50
C LEU A 101 -7.60 -26.18 -5.41
N GLY A 102 -7.83 -25.78 -4.17
CA GLY A 102 -6.91 -26.00 -3.06
C GLY A 102 -5.73 -25.02 -2.97
N ILE A 103 -5.63 -24.01 -3.85
CA ILE A 103 -4.54 -23.03 -3.85
C ILE A 103 -4.67 -22.10 -2.65
N ARG A 104 -3.82 -22.29 -1.66
CA ARG A 104 -3.77 -21.42 -0.47
C ARG A 104 -3.07 -20.11 -0.78
N GLY A 105 -3.63 -18.99 -0.30
CA GLY A 105 -3.01 -17.66 -0.44
C GLY A 105 -3.42 -16.88 -1.67
N LEU A 106 -4.16 -17.49 -2.62
CA LEU A 106 -4.77 -16.77 -3.73
C LEU A 106 -5.90 -15.85 -3.23
N GLY A 107 -6.07 -14.70 -3.86
CA GLY A 107 -7.09 -13.72 -3.48
C GLY A 107 -7.25 -12.65 -4.54
N PHE A 108 -8.03 -11.63 -4.20
CA PHE A 108 -8.14 -10.43 -5.02
C PHE A 108 -7.65 -9.19 -4.26
N ASP A 109 -7.31 -8.16 -5.01
CA ASP A 109 -6.85 -6.86 -4.53
C ASP A 109 -7.52 -5.75 -5.35
N VAL A 110 -8.05 -4.75 -4.64
CA VAL A 110 -8.54 -3.50 -5.23
C VAL A 110 -7.68 -2.39 -4.67
N GLU A 111 -6.99 -1.66 -5.54
CA GLU A 111 -6.08 -0.58 -5.18
C GLU A 111 -6.63 0.75 -5.64
N TYR A 112 -6.63 1.72 -4.74
CA TYR A 112 -6.95 3.12 -4.99
C TYR A 112 -5.69 3.97 -4.82
N ASN A 113 -5.35 4.77 -5.83
CA ASN A 113 -4.28 5.75 -5.77
C ASN A 113 -4.81 7.15 -6.02
N GLY A 114 -4.45 8.09 -5.13
CA GLY A 114 -4.81 9.49 -5.25
C GLY A 114 -3.60 10.39 -5.05
N ARG A 115 -3.57 11.52 -5.76
CA ARG A 115 -2.55 12.57 -5.61
C ARG A 115 -3.22 13.92 -5.41
N ASN A 116 -2.73 14.69 -4.43
CA ASN A 116 -3.18 16.08 -4.27
C ASN A 116 -2.79 16.92 -5.49
N GLY A 117 -3.75 17.67 -6.04
CA GLY A 117 -3.53 18.59 -7.16
C GLY A 117 -3.57 17.93 -8.56
N LYS A 118 -3.87 16.63 -8.65
CA LYS A 118 -4.18 15.97 -9.92
C LYS A 118 -5.59 15.41 -9.89
N GLU A 119 -6.37 15.69 -10.93
CA GLU A 119 -7.75 15.18 -11.08
C GLU A 119 -7.82 13.65 -11.30
N THR A 120 -6.67 13.00 -11.35
CA THR A 120 -6.55 11.60 -11.72
C THR A 120 -6.51 10.70 -10.50
N THR A 121 -7.65 10.10 -10.20
CA THR A 121 -7.75 8.96 -9.30
C THR A 121 -7.62 7.68 -10.09
N ILE A 122 -6.70 6.83 -9.66
CA ILE A 122 -6.49 5.52 -10.28
C ILE A 122 -7.12 4.46 -9.38
N LEU A 123 -7.97 3.62 -9.95
CA LEU A 123 -8.48 2.42 -9.33
C LEU A 123 -8.00 1.21 -10.13
N ARG A 124 -7.34 0.27 -9.47
CA ARG A 124 -6.85 -0.99 -10.06
C ARG A 124 -7.48 -2.17 -9.37
N TYR A 125 -7.70 -3.24 -10.12
CA TYR A 125 -8.13 -4.52 -9.56
C TYR A 125 -7.49 -5.70 -10.26
N GLY A 126 -7.30 -6.77 -9.47
CA GLY A 126 -6.72 -7.99 -9.98
C GLY A 126 -6.51 -9.05 -8.90
N LEU A 127 -5.60 -9.94 -9.18
CA LEU A 127 -5.31 -11.08 -8.34
C LEU A 127 -4.09 -10.84 -7.45
N THR A 128 -4.11 -11.47 -6.29
CA THR A 128 -2.99 -11.49 -5.37
C THR A 128 -2.71 -12.92 -4.92
N TYR A 129 -1.42 -13.23 -4.74
CA TYR A 129 -0.98 -14.50 -4.18
C TYR A 129 -0.04 -14.25 -3.01
N HIS A 130 -0.43 -14.70 -1.82
CA HIS A 130 0.33 -14.54 -0.60
C HIS A 130 1.02 -15.86 -0.23
N HIS A 131 2.34 -15.81 -0.09
CA HIS A 131 3.18 -16.94 0.26
C HIS A 131 3.92 -16.69 1.57
N SER A 132 3.90 -17.68 2.47
CA SER A 132 4.71 -17.64 3.69
C SER A 132 6.15 -18.01 3.38
N LEU A 133 7.10 -17.26 3.90
CA LEU A 133 8.52 -17.53 3.83
C LEU A 133 9.11 -18.00 5.18
N ALA A 134 8.26 -18.46 6.08
CA ALA A 134 8.64 -18.87 7.43
C ALA A 134 9.68 -19.99 7.49
N MET A 135 9.83 -20.79 6.42
CA MET A 135 10.85 -21.84 6.33
C MET A 135 12.25 -21.30 6.00
N LEU A 136 12.34 -20.10 5.38
CA LEU A 136 13.60 -19.50 4.92
C LEU A 136 14.08 -18.38 5.85
N PHE A 137 13.15 -17.76 6.56
CA PHE A 137 13.36 -16.62 7.45
C PHE A 137 12.63 -16.85 8.77
N ASP A 138 12.28 -15.78 9.48
CA ASP A 138 11.46 -15.91 10.68
C ASP A 138 9.99 -16.24 10.35
N LYS A 139 9.23 -16.67 11.37
CA LYS A 139 7.81 -17.05 11.25
C LYS A 139 6.87 -15.93 10.78
N THR A 140 7.34 -14.68 10.78
CA THR A 140 6.57 -13.51 10.34
C THR A 140 6.87 -13.13 8.88
N SER A 141 7.74 -13.89 8.22
CA SER A 141 8.20 -13.60 6.85
C SER A 141 7.21 -14.07 5.81
N TRP A 142 6.99 -13.22 4.83
CA TRP A 142 6.05 -13.48 3.75
C TRP A 142 6.42 -12.71 2.49
N MET A 143 5.88 -13.17 1.35
CA MET A 143 5.89 -12.50 0.06
C MET A 143 4.49 -12.46 -0.51
N ARG A 144 4.15 -11.41 -1.21
CA ARG A 144 2.88 -11.25 -1.92
C ARG A 144 3.14 -10.77 -3.33
N TRP A 145 2.64 -11.54 -4.28
CA TRP A 145 2.59 -11.19 -5.69
C TRP A 145 1.23 -10.59 -6.00
N ARG A 146 1.20 -9.61 -6.91
CA ARG A 146 -0.03 -9.00 -7.40
C ARG A 146 0.08 -8.83 -8.90
N TYR A 147 -1.03 -9.05 -9.57
CA TYR A 147 -1.22 -8.70 -10.96
C TYR A 147 -2.55 -7.97 -11.09
N LEU A 148 -2.50 -6.69 -11.47
CA LEU A 148 -3.62 -5.77 -11.59
C LEU A 148 -3.78 -5.40 -13.06
N PRO A 149 -4.50 -6.23 -13.84
CA PRO A 149 -4.66 -6.06 -15.30
C PRO A 149 -5.63 -4.94 -15.67
N ILE A 150 -6.41 -4.45 -14.71
CA ILE A 150 -7.47 -3.48 -14.97
C ILE A 150 -7.18 -2.20 -14.21
N GLU A 151 -7.10 -1.10 -14.94
CA GLU A 151 -6.93 0.24 -14.42
C GLU A 151 -7.98 1.17 -15.05
N THR A 152 -8.56 2.08 -14.23
CA THR A 152 -9.69 2.92 -14.67
C THR A 152 -9.29 4.13 -15.48
N PHE A 153 -8.05 4.62 -15.37
CA PHE A 153 -7.64 5.91 -15.95
C PHE A 153 -6.90 5.76 -17.28
N GLU A 154 -5.79 5.06 -17.31
CA GLU A 154 -4.90 5.04 -18.49
C GLU A 154 -4.89 3.67 -19.22
N ARG A 155 -5.72 2.73 -18.79
CA ARG A 155 -5.73 1.35 -19.26
C ARG A 155 -4.37 0.65 -19.09
N GLY A 156 -3.62 1.09 -18.09
CA GLY A 156 -2.38 0.46 -17.69
C GLY A 156 -2.60 -0.86 -16.97
N GLN A 157 -1.50 -1.54 -16.73
CA GLN A 157 -1.45 -2.75 -15.92
C GLN A 157 -0.33 -2.61 -14.90
N GLN A 158 -0.44 -3.32 -13.78
CA GLN A 158 0.62 -3.36 -12.79
C GLN A 158 0.91 -4.80 -12.38
N THR A 159 2.18 -5.16 -12.32
CA THR A 159 2.63 -6.32 -11.55
C THR A 159 3.44 -5.85 -10.36
N SER A 160 3.31 -6.55 -9.24
CA SER A 160 3.88 -6.09 -7.99
C SER A 160 4.31 -7.24 -7.10
N ILE A 161 5.37 -6.99 -6.34
CA ILE A 161 5.81 -7.84 -5.25
C ILE A 161 5.86 -6.99 -3.99
N ALA A 162 5.27 -7.47 -2.90
CA ALA A 162 5.48 -6.92 -1.57
C ALA A 162 6.02 -8.00 -0.65
N TYR A 163 6.85 -7.64 0.32
CA TYR A 163 7.50 -8.61 1.17
C TYR A 163 7.78 -8.10 2.59
N ARG A 164 7.94 -9.07 3.49
CA ARG A 164 8.53 -8.91 4.81
C ARG A 164 9.49 -10.09 5.03
N LEU A 165 10.73 -9.79 5.40
CA LEU A 165 11.79 -10.77 5.70
C LEU A 165 12.35 -10.48 7.09
N GLY A 166 12.11 -11.35 8.05
CA GLY A 166 12.64 -11.23 9.40
C GLY A 166 13.99 -11.93 9.51
N PHE A 167 15.00 -11.20 9.94
CA PHE A 167 16.37 -11.73 10.16
C PHE A 167 16.58 -12.10 11.62
N THR A 168 16.06 -11.29 12.52
CA THR A 168 16.09 -11.51 13.96
C THR A 168 14.74 -11.05 14.57
N SER A 169 14.57 -11.25 15.88
CA SER A 169 13.39 -10.73 16.59
C SER A 169 13.26 -9.20 16.54
N ARG A 170 14.33 -8.48 16.20
CA ARG A 170 14.36 -7.01 16.16
C ARG A 170 14.67 -6.42 14.80
N LEU A 171 15.25 -7.19 13.89
CA LEU A 171 15.69 -6.71 12.59
C LEU A 171 14.90 -7.39 11.47
N PHE A 172 14.25 -6.59 10.63
CA PHE A 172 13.49 -7.11 9.49
C PHE A 172 13.48 -6.12 8.33
N LEU A 173 13.37 -6.66 7.12
CA LEU A 173 13.22 -5.92 5.89
C LEU A 173 11.75 -5.98 5.43
N THR A 174 11.19 -4.86 5.05
CA THR A 174 9.89 -4.78 4.36
C THR A 174 10.05 -3.98 3.09
N GLY A 175 9.21 -4.25 2.10
CA GLY A 175 9.24 -3.44 0.90
C GLY A 175 8.25 -3.89 -0.14
N PHE A 176 8.31 -3.19 -1.27
CA PHE A 176 7.56 -3.53 -2.46
C PHE A 176 8.33 -3.13 -3.72
N SER A 177 7.91 -3.70 -4.82
CA SER A 177 8.38 -3.35 -6.16
C SER A 177 7.20 -3.43 -7.11
N ASP A 178 6.81 -2.29 -7.67
CA ASP A 178 5.71 -2.13 -8.60
C ASP A 178 6.23 -1.83 -9.99
N TYR A 179 5.89 -2.67 -10.95
CA TYR A 179 6.21 -2.49 -12.35
C TYR A 179 4.92 -2.15 -13.10
N ASN A 180 4.86 -0.93 -13.58
CA ASN A 180 3.68 -0.35 -14.23
C ASN A 180 3.88 -0.36 -15.73
N PHE A 181 2.90 -0.90 -16.46
CA PHE A 181 2.84 -0.91 -17.91
C PHE A 181 1.84 0.15 -18.35
N ASP A 182 2.32 1.31 -18.74
CA ASP A 182 1.45 2.38 -19.23
C ASP A 182 1.02 2.12 -20.67
N ARG A 183 -0.04 2.81 -21.09
CA ARG A 183 -0.58 2.73 -22.45
C ARG A 183 0.41 3.12 -23.54
N ASP A 184 1.34 4.01 -23.24
CA ASP A 184 2.41 4.47 -24.16
C ASP A 184 3.57 3.47 -24.29
N GLY A 185 3.47 2.31 -23.65
CA GLY A 185 4.44 1.23 -23.74
C GLY A 185 5.76 1.48 -22.99
N LYS A 186 5.88 2.57 -22.24
CA LYS A 186 7.05 2.86 -21.43
C LYS A 186 6.82 2.37 -20.00
N PRO A 187 7.44 1.24 -19.61
CA PRO A 187 7.27 0.74 -18.26
C PRO A 187 7.89 1.70 -17.24
N LYS A 188 7.21 1.85 -16.12
CA LYS A 188 7.69 2.66 -15.00
C LYS A 188 7.80 1.80 -13.76
N TRP A 189 8.92 1.90 -13.10
CA TRP A 189 9.22 1.12 -11.92
C TRP A 189 9.23 2.00 -10.68
N VAL A 190 8.59 1.52 -9.61
CA VAL A 190 8.67 2.09 -8.27
C VAL A 190 9.03 0.97 -7.32
N ALA A 191 10.04 1.17 -6.51
CA ALA A 191 10.45 0.20 -5.51
C ALA A 191 10.82 0.87 -4.20
N GLU A 192 10.53 0.20 -3.11
CA GLU A 192 10.86 0.63 -1.76
C GLU A 192 11.31 -0.58 -0.94
N SER A 193 12.40 -0.41 -0.20
CA SER A 193 12.88 -1.36 0.78
C SER A 193 13.18 -0.63 2.08
N GLN A 194 12.63 -1.10 3.18
CA GLN A 194 12.80 -0.52 4.51
C GLN A 194 13.48 -1.54 5.43
N LEU A 195 14.70 -1.26 5.83
CA LEU A 195 15.34 -1.97 6.93
C LEU A 195 14.83 -1.37 8.24
N ASN A 196 14.14 -2.18 9.02
CA ASN A 196 13.50 -1.78 10.27
C ASN A 196 14.24 -2.40 11.45
N PHE A 197 14.54 -1.59 12.44
CA PHE A 197 15.08 -2.05 13.71
C PHE A 197 14.10 -1.71 14.84
N LEU A 198 13.61 -2.73 15.53
CA LEU A 198 12.69 -2.62 16.65
C LEU A 198 13.44 -2.14 17.88
N VAL A 199 13.24 -0.90 18.27
CA VAL A 199 13.83 -0.31 19.50
C VAL A 199 13.05 -0.82 20.72
N ASN A 200 11.71 -0.72 20.66
CA ASN A 200 10.77 -1.28 21.63
C ASN A 200 9.44 -1.60 20.95
N ASN A 201 8.39 -1.94 21.71
CA ASN A 201 7.10 -2.33 21.14
C ASN A 201 6.44 -1.24 20.30
N ASP A 202 6.67 0.03 20.62
CA ASP A 202 5.98 1.19 20.05
C ASP A 202 6.85 2.00 19.07
N LEU A 203 8.17 1.67 19.00
CA LEU A 203 9.15 2.47 18.26
C LEU A 203 10.07 1.59 17.42
N ASP A 204 10.15 1.88 16.12
CA ASP A 204 11.18 1.38 15.21
C ASP A 204 12.01 2.52 14.66
N THR A 205 13.31 2.29 14.46
CA THR A 205 14.11 3.09 13.52
C THR A 205 14.07 2.40 12.15
N VAL A 206 14.08 3.21 11.10
CA VAL A 206 13.91 2.74 9.72
C VAL A 206 14.98 3.37 8.84
N LEU A 207 15.58 2.57 7.97
CA LEU A 207 16.36 3.06 6.84
C LEU A 207 15.64 2.63 5.56
N GLU A 208 15.12 3.60 4.83
CA GLU A 208 14.39 3.37 3.59
C GLU A 208 15.27 3.62 2.38
N PHE A 209 15.20 2.72 1.42
CA PHE A 209 15.75 2.82 0.08
C PHE A 209 14.59 2.89 -0.89
N ARG A 210 14.46 3.98 -1.63
CA ARG A 210 13.34 4.22 -2.54
C ARG A 210 13.84 4.52 -3.95
N TYR A 211 13.23 3.90 -4.94
CA TYR A 211 13.41 4.22 -6.34
C TYR A 211 12.06 4.63 -6.95
N ASN A 212 12.05 5.76 -7.68
CA ASN A 212 10.89 6.23 -8.40
C ASN A 212 11.25 6.49 -9.87
N GLY A 213 10.69 5.71 -10.78
CA GLY A 213 10.87 5.84 -12.22
C GLY A 213 9.87 6.74 -12.92
N PHE A 214 8.87 7.25 -12.21
CA PHE A 214 7.90 8.19 -12.79
C PHE A 214 8.50 9.58 -12.96
N GLU A 215 8.05 10.27 -14.01
CA GLU A 215 8.30 11.70 -14.13
C GLU A 215 7.49 12.44 -13.05
N GLU A 216 8.16 13.28 -12.32
CA GLU A 216 7.55 14.10 -11.28
C GLU A 216 7.71 15.57 -11.65
N ASP A 217 6.74 16.41 -11.24
CA ASP A 217 6.85 17.87 -11.41
C ASP A 217 8.08 18.45 -10.68
N ILE A 218 8.62 17.70 -9.71
CA ILE A 218 9.89 17.99 -9.06
C ILE A 218 10.88 16.93 -9.51
N PRO A 219 11.85 17.23 -10.36
CA PRO A 219 12.81 16.26 -10.89
C PRO A 219 13.58 15.48 -9.82
N ARG A 220 13.86 16.09 -8.66
CA ARG A 220 14.54 15.45 -7.53
C ARG A 220 13.77 14.27 -6.90
N LEU A 221 12.47 14.15 -7.13
CA LEU A 221 11.67 13.02 -6.63
C LEU A 221 11.80 11.79 -7.51
N LYS A 222 12.37 11.92 -8.72
CA LYS A 222 12.70 10.81 -9.61
C LYS A 222 14.02 10.18 -9.20
N GLY A 223 14.16 8.89 -9.45
CA GLY A 223 15.39 8.14 -9.21
C GLY A 223 15.50 7.60 -7.80
N PHE A 224 16.72 7.38 -7.36
CA PHE A 224 17.04 6.72 -6.11
C PHE A 224 17.19 7.71 -4.96
N GLY A 225 16.69 7.34 -3.80
CA GLY A 225 16.85 8.08 -2.54
C GLY A 225 17.01 7.16 -1.36
N VAL A 226 17.66 7.66 -0.31
CA VAL A 226 17.83 6.99 0.98
C VAL A 226 17.22 7.89 2.06
N ALA A 227 16.43 7.32 2.94
CA ALA A 227 15.72 8.08 3.96
C ALA A 227 15.77 7.37 5.31
N PRO A 228 16.60 7.83 6.24
CA PRO A 228 16.45 7.44 7.64
C PRO A 228 15.15 7.99 8.20
N GLY A 229 14.52 7.23 9.10
CA GLY A 229 13.23 7.60 9.67
C GLY A 229 12.97 6.99 11.04
N ILE A 230 11.94 7.50 11.67
CA ILE A 230 11.41 7.03 12.96
C ILE A 230 9.95 6.64 12.75
N LYS A 231 9.59 5.42 13.15
CA LYS A 231 8.25 4.86 13.04
C LYS A 231 7.67 4.62 14.43
N LEU A 232 6.50 5.18 14.67
CA LEU A 232 5.67 4.88 15.83
C LEU A 232 4.61 3.83 15.48
N LYS A 233 4.14 3.08 16.47
CA LYS A 233 3.11 2.03 16.31
C LYS A 233 2.05 2.22 17.39
N PHE A 234 0.78 2.28 16.95
CA PHE A 234 -0.40 2.41 17.79
C PHE A 234 -1.42 1.33 17.48
#